data_4298012ddc044e8b5ee58bf84e3a7140
#
_entry.id   4298012ddc044e8b5ee58bf84e3a7140
#
_cell.length_a   1.000
_cell.length_b   1.000
_cell.length_c   1.000
_cell.angle_alpha   90.00
_cell.angle_beta   90.00
_cell.angle_gamma   90.00
#
_symmetry.space_group_name_H-M   'P 1'
#
loop_
_entity.id
_entity.type
_entity.pdbx_description
1 polymer ?
#
loop_
_entity_poly.entity_id
_entity_poly.type
_entity_poly.pdbx_seq_one_letter_code
_entity_poly.pdbx_strand_id
1 'polypeptide(L)'
;GVSVRVLSERSDSPLRDKEGMSRHVGFYAAPGLQTEDDGHVCITENGICYDVDYINGQKTGFFLDQKYNRLAAARLAAGRNVLDCCTHTGAFALNCAKAGASHVTAVDVSASALESAEKNANRNGLQEKISFVREDVFDLLDRLEAEKRKTYDFIILDPPAFTKSGATVAAAYGGYKDINAKAMRVLLRGGYLATCSCSHFMTPALFVRMLKEAAAEAGVMLRQ
;
A
#
# COMPACT_ATOMS: atom_id res chain seq x y z
N GLY A 1 -18.01 18.26 -20.03
CA GLY A 1 -18.51 17.83 -18.73
C GLY A 1 -18.27 16.35 -18.55
N VAL A 2 -18.26 15.87 -17.31
CA VAL A 2 -18.15 14.44 -16.97
C VAL A 2 -19.57 13.87 -17.02
N SER A 3 -19.77 12.76 -17.73
CA SER A 3 -21.01 12.01 -17.69
C SER A 3 -20.96 11.04 -16.50
N VAL A 4 -21.88 11.22 -15.54
CA VAL A 4 -22.01 10.32 -14.39
C VAL A 4 -22.99 9.22 -14.78
N ARG A 5 -22.57 7.96 -14.68
CA ARG A 5 -23.41 6.78 -14.95
C ARG A 5 -24.05 6.25 -13.67
N VAL A 6 -23.29 6.21 -12.60
CA VAL A 6 -23.68 5.66 -11.31
C VAL A 6 -23.26 6.62 -10.19
N LEU A 7 -24.10 6.76 -9.18
CA LEU A 7 -23.76 7.43 -7.92
C LEU A 7 -24.02 6.45 -6.77
N SER A 8 -22.96 6.03 -6.11
CA SER A 8 -23.00 5.13 -4.96
C SER A 8 -22.67 5.87 -3.68
N GLU A 9 -23.47 5.65 -2.63
CA GLU A 9 -23.18 6.12 -1.28
C GLU A 9 -22.66 4.96 -0.42
N ARG A 10 -21.56 5.21 0.30
CA ARG A 10 -20.99 4.32 1.33
C ARG A 10 -20.85 5.09 2.64
N SER A 11 -21.98 5.26 3.33
CA SER A 11 -22.09 5.96 4.61
C SER A 11 -22.28 4.98 5.77
N ASP A 12 -21.43 3.93 5.83
CA ASP A 12 -21.48 2.84 6.80
C ASP A 12 -20.52 3.02 8.00
N SER A 13 -19.85 4.18 8.08
CA SER A 13 -18.89 4.48 9.15
C SER A 13 -19.56 4.48 10.53
N PRO A 14 -18.98 3.80 11.55
CA PRO A 14 -19.46 3.86 12.93
C PRO A 14 -19.48 5.27 13.55
N LEU A 15 -18.77 6.23 12.95
CA LEU A 15 -18.79 7.63 13.39
C LEU A 15 -20.18 8.26 13.23
N ARG A 16 -20.96 7.84 12.23
CA ARG A 16 -22.31 8.34 11.99
C ARG A 16 -23.24 8.08 13.16
N ASP A 17 -23.11 6.92 13.80
CA ASP A 17 -23.92 6.59 15.00
C ASP A 17 -23.63 7.56 16.16
N LYS A 18 -22.37 8.01 16.31
CA LYS A 18 -21.98 8.99 17.32
C LYS A 18 -22.52 10.40 17.04
N GLU A 19 -22.79 10.69 15.80
CA GLU A 19 -23.35 11.96 15.32
C GLU A 19 -24.87 11.91 15.14
N GLY A 20 -25.52 10.79 15.51
CA GLY A 20 -26.98 10.59 15.39
C GLY A 20 -27.46 10.46 13.94
N MET A 21 -26.57 10.12 13.01
CA MET A 21 -26.90 9.93 11.60
C MET A 21 -27.09 8.45 11.27
N SER A 22 -28.10 8.14 10.46
CA SER A 22 -28.30 6.78 9.96
C SER A 22 -27.18 6.37 8.99
N ARG A 23 -26.80 5.09 9.04
CA ARG A 23 -25.92 4.50 8.04
C ARG A 23 -26.70 4.22 6.77
N HIS A 24 -26.07 4.44 5.63
CA HIS A 24 -26.62 4.14 4.32
C HIS A 24 -25.54 3.56 3.40
N VAL A 25 -25.91 2.52 2.65
CA VAL A 25 -25.11 1.95 1.55
C VAL A 25 -26.06 1.65 0.40
N GLY A 26 -25.76 2.13 -0.77
CA GLY A 26 -26.59 1.89 -1.95
C GLY A 26 -26.35 2.87 -3.09
N PHE A 27 -27.21 2.73 -4.11
CA PHE A 27 -27.16 3.58 -5.29
C PHE A 27 -28.23 4.66 -5.22
N TYR A 28 -27.88 5.87 -5.65
CA TYR A 28 -28.83 6.95 -5.79
C TYR A 28 -29.64 6.77 -7.06
N ALA A 29 -30.98 6.76 -6.90
CA ALA A 29 -31.91 6.80 -8.01
C ALA A 29 -32.18 8.26 -8.43
N ALA A 30 -31.72 8.65 -9.62
CA ALA A 30 -32.03 9.93 -10.22
C ALA A 30 -32.14 9.78 -11.75
N PRO A 31 -32.84 10.69 -12.44
CA PRO A 31 -32.96 10.63 -13.89
C PRO A 31 -31.60 10.55 -14.58
N GLY A 32 -31.38 9.52 -15.40
CA GLY A 32 -30.13 9.28 -16.11
C GLY A 32 -29.02 8.53 -15.33
N LEU A 33 -29.29 8.17 -14.07
CA LEU A 33 -28.39 7.31 -13.29
C LEU A 33 -28.88 5.86 -13.28
N GLN A 34 -27.95 4.92 -13.32
CA GLN A 34 -28.19 3.50 -13.08
C GLN A 34 -28.29 3.25 -11.57
N THR A 35 -29.21 2.39 -11.16
CA THR A 35 -29.44 1.99 -9.76
C THR A 35 -28.85 0.62 -9.42
N GLU A 36 -28.22 -0.02 -10.40
CA GLU A 36 -27.54 -1.29 -10.24
C GLU A 36 -26.20 -1.24 -10.99
N ASP A 37 -25.14 -1.74 -10.38
CA ASP A 37 -23.81 -1.86 -10.95
C ASP A 37 -23.06 -2.97 -10.23
N ASP A 38 -22.10 -3.62 -10.89
CA ASP A 38 -21.29 -4.70 -10.32
C ASP A 38 -20.27 -4.20 -9.30
N GLY A 39 -20.14 -2.90 -9.13
CA GLY A 39 -19.22 -2.27 -8.18
C GLY A 39 -17.78 -2.18 -8.66
N HIS A 40 -17.54 -2.52 -9.92
CA HIS A 40 -16.20 -2.52 -10.50
C HIS A 40 -16.01 -1.41 -11.54
N VAL A 41 -14.86 -0.77 -11.50
CA VAL A 41 -14.47 0.21 -12.51
C VAL A 41 -13.00 0.04 -12.89
N CYS A 42 -12.73 0.07 -14.20
CA CYS A 42 -11.36 0.11 -14.69
C CYS A 42 -10.87 1.55 -14.71
N ILE A 43 -9.79 1.82 -13.95
CA ILE A 43 -9.09 3.10 -13.97
C ILE A 43 -7.69 2.94 -14.55
N THR A 44 -7.14 4.02 -15.10
CA THR A 44 -5.75 4.04 -15.56
C THR A 44 -4.94 5.05 -14.77
N GLU A 45 -3.87 4.57 -14.11
CA GLU A 45 -2.90 5.41 -13.42
C GLU A 45 -1.48 5.03 -13.82
N ASN A 46 -0.65 6.01 -14.15
CA ASN A 46 0.73 5.80 -14.62
C ASN A 46 0.83 4.82 -15.81
N GLY A 47 -0.21 4.75 -16.63
CA GLY A 47 -0.33 3.83 -17.74
C GLY A 47 -0.59 2.37 -17.36
N ILE A 48 -0.99 2.09 -16.13
CA ILE A 48 -1.41 0.78 -15.62
C ILE A 48 -2.93 0.81 -15.45
N CYS A 49 -3.60 -0.23 -15.94
CA CYS A 49 -5.03 -0.41 -15.80
C CYS A 49 -5.31 -1.21 -14.53
N TYR A 50 -6.13 -0.65 -13.62
CA TYR A 50 -6.56 -1.30 -12.39
C TYR A 50 -8.05 -1.58 -12.44
N ASP A 51 -8.43 -2.76 -12.02
CA ASP A 51 -9.80 -3.09 -11.66
C ASP A 51 -10.03 -2.69 -10.20
N VAL A 52 -10.98 -1.79 -9.98
CA VAL A 52 -11.24 -1.20 -8.67
C VAL A 52 -12.65 -1.55 -8.24
N ASP A 53 -12.76 -2.33 -7.15
CA ASP A 53 -14.02 -2.56 -6.46
C ASP A 53 -14.33 -1.36 -5.57
N TYR A 54 -15.24 -0.51 -6.01
CA TYR A 54 -15.62 0.69 -5.27
C TYR A 54 -16.74 0.45 -4.26
N ILE A 55 -17.39 -0.73 -4.28
CA ILE A 55 -18.42 -1.12 -3.31
C ILE A 55 -17.79 -1.80 -2.10
N ASN A 56 -16.99 -2.86 -2.30
CA ASN A 56 -16.44 -3.68 -1.21
C ASN A 56 -14.97 -3.36 -0.90
N GLY A 57 -14.30 -2.65 -1.80
CA GLY A 57 -12.89 -2.28 -1.63
C GLY A 57 -12.65 -1.38 -0.42
N GLN A 58 -11.44 -1.43 0.12
CA GLN A 58 -11.04 -0.59 1.24
C GLN A 58 -11.13 0.90 0.86
N LYS A 59 -11.72 1.74 1.73
CA LYS A 59 -12.07 3.15 1.45
C LYS A 59 -12.92 3.26 0.16
N THR A 60 -12.37 3.86 -0.89
CA THR A 60 -12.98 4.02 -2.22
C THR A 60 -12.52 2.96 -3.22
N GLY A 61 -11.90 1.87 -2.74
CA GLY A 61 -11.35 0.79 -3.56
C GLY A 61 -9.93 1.03 -4.06
N PHE A 62 -9.46 2.29 -4.09
CA PHE A 62 -8.11 2.63 -4.53
C PHE A 62 -7.56 3.87 -3.81
N PHE A 63 -6.25 3.91 -3.57
CA PHE A 63 -5.57 4.99 -2.86
C PHE A 63 -4.97 6.01 -3.84
N LEU A 64 -5.78 6.97 -4.29
CA LEU A 64 -5.40 7.96 -5.30
C LEU A 64 -4.28 8.90 -4.85
N ASP A 65 -4.16 9.15 -3.54
CA ASP A 65 -3.15 10.01 -2.91
C ASP A 65 -1.71 9.51 -3.12
N GLN A 66 -1.52 8.19 -3.28
CA GLN A 66 -0.22 7.57 -3.50
C GLN A 66 0.29 7.59 -4.95
N LYS A 67 -0.47 8.16 -5.89
CA LYS A 67 -0.12 8.17 -7.33
C LYS A 67 1.31 8.61 -7.61
N TYR A 68 1.72 9.73 -7.04
CA TYR A 68 3.06 10.28 -7.28
C TYR A 68 4.15 9.54 -6.52
N ASN A 69 3.84 9.00 -5.34
CA ASN A 69 4.77 8.16 -4.59
C ASN A 69 5.04 6.85 -5.34
N ARG A 70 4.01 6.21 -5.92
CA ARG A 70 4.17 5.04 -6.78
C ARG A 70 5.07 5.34 -7.98
N LEU A 71 4.86 6.48 -8.63
CA LEU A 71 5.70 6.90 -9.76
C LEU A 71 7.15 7.19 -9.34
N ALA A 72 7.35 7.81 -8.18
CA ALA A 72 8.68 8.08 -7.64
C ALA A 72 9.43 6.78 -7.29
N ALA A 73 8.75 5.84 -6.62
CA ALA A 73 9.30 4.51 -6.32
C ALA A 73 9.66 3.75 -7.60
N ALA A 74 8.79 3.78 -8.61
CA ALA A 74 9.01 3.11 -9.89
C ALA A 74 10.32 3.56 -10.58
N ARG A 75 10.69 4.84 -10.47
CA ARG A 75 11.95 5.38 -11.04
C ARG A 75 13.19 4.73 -10.43
N LEU A 76 13.08 4.20 -9.23
CA LEU A 76 14.18 3.53 -8.53
C LEU A 76 14.19 2.01 -8.76
N ALA A 77 13.16 1.44 -9.41
CA ALA A 77 12.96 0.00 -9.46
C ALA A 77 13.71 -0.71 -10.61
N ALA A 78 14.13 0.02 -11.66
CA ALA A 78 14.74 -0.60 -12.85
C ALA A 78 15.95 -1.48 -12.49
N GLY A 79 15.93 -2.75 -12.95
CA GLY A 79 16.95 -3.75 -12.71
C GLY A 79 17.03 -4.29 -11.27
N ARG A 80 16.13 -3.90 -10.37
CA ARG A 80 16.17 -4.26 -8.94
C ARG A 80 15.23 -5.39 -8.59
N ASN A 81 15.60 -6.10 -7.52
CA ASN A 81 14.76 -7.05 -6.84
C ASN A 81 14.00 -6.32 -5.72
N VAL A 82 12.69 -6.13 -5.90
CA VAL A 82 11.83 -5.27 -5.07
C VAL A 82 11.01 -6.12 -4.11
N LEU A 83 10.90 -5.68 -2.85
CA LEU A 83 9.93 -6.19 -1.89
C LEU A 83 8.89 -5.09 -1.61
N ASP A 84 7.64 -5.34 -1.98
CA ASP A 84 6.50 -4.45 -1.74
C ASP A 84 5.67 -4.98 -0.57
N CYS A 85 5.84 -4.37 0.59
CA CYS A 85 5.21 -4.73 1.85
C CYS A 85 3.87 -4.02 2.03
N CYS A 86 2.81 -4.78 2.38
CA CYS A 86 1.43 -4.30 2.43
C CYS A 86 0.95 -3.83 1.05
N THR A 87 1.16 -4.68 0.05
CA THR A 87 0.96 -4.35 -1.38
C THR A 87 -0.48 -3.99 -1.74
N HIS A 88 -1.47 -4.41 -0.93
CA HIS A 88 -2.90 -4.25 -1.18
C HIS A 88 -3.26 -4.80 -2.58
N THR A 89 -3.80 -3.99 -3.47
CA THR A 89 -4.17 -4.37 -4.85
C THR A 89 -2.97 -4.34 -5.83
N GLY A 90 -1.74 -4.37 -5.32
CA GLY A 90 -0.52 -4.46 -6.11
C GLY A 90 -0.03 -3.15 -6.72
N ALA A 91 -0.52 -1.99 -6.26
CA ALA A 91 -0.30 -0.75 -6.97
C ALA A 91 1.17 -0.30 -7.02
N PHE A 92 1.95 -0.43 -5.94
CA PHE A 92 3.39 -0.19 -5.97
C PHE A 92 4.14 -1.25 -6.77
N ALA A 93 3.81 -2.53 -6.54
CA ALA A 93 4.43 -3.65 -7.24
C ALA A 93 4.30 -3.54 -8.77
N LEU A 94 3.10 -3.23 -9.27
CA LEU A 94 2.82 -3.06 -10.69
C LEU A 94 3.60 -1.88 -11.30
N ASN A 95 3.68 -0.74 -10.59
CA ASN A 95 4.48 0.40 -11.05
C ASN A 95 5.97 0.04 -11.14
N CYS A 96 6.52 -0.68 -10.15
CA CYS A 96 7.90 -1.14 -10.17
C CYS A 96 8.17 -2.17 -11.28
N ALA A 97 7.30 -3.15 -11.46
CA ALA A 97 7.41 -4.16 -12.51
C ALA A 97 7.36 -3.54 -13.90
N LYS A 98 6.44 -2.58 -14.12
CA LYS A 98 6.34 -1.83 -15.38
C LYS A 98 7.58 -0.98 -15.66
N ALA A 99 8.18 -0.40 -14.63
CA ALA A 99 9.40 0.40 -14.74
C ALA A 99 10.67 -0.45 -14.96
N GLY A 100 10.56 -1.77 -15.06
CA GLY A 100 11.67 -2.65 -15.38
C GLY A 100 12.39 -3.24 -14.17
N ALA A 101 11.71 -3.39 -13.02
CA ALA A 101 12.22 -4.21 -11.93
C ALA A 101 12.60 -5.61 -12.45
N SER A 102 13.68 -6.19 -11.95
CA SER A 102 14.07 -7.56 -12.29
C SER A 102 13.04 -8.55 -11.78
N HIS A 103 12.60 -8.34 -10.55
CA HIS A 103 11.50 -9.09 -9.93
C HIS A 103 10.87 -8.27 -8.81
N VAL A 104 9.59 -8.50 -8.53
CA VAL A 104 8.88 -7.90 -7.40
C VAL A 104 8.24 -9.00 -6.57
N THR A 105 8.49 -9.00 -5.26
CA THR A 105 7.73 -9.81 -4.30
C THR A 105 6.72 -8.90 -3.63
N ALA A 106 5.45 -9.13 -3.89
CA ALA A 106 4.31 -8.36 -3.37
C ALA A 106 3.66 -9.13 -2.21
N VAL A 107 3.64 -8.53 -1.02
CA VAL A 107 3.24 -9.19 0.23
C VAL A 107 2.05 -8.50 0.86
N ASP A 108 1.05 -9.28 1.24
CA ASP A 108 -0.10 -8.81 2.02
C ASP A 108 -0.69 -9.95 2.85
N VAL A 109 -1.36 -9.64 3.96
CA VAL A 109 -2.09 -10.63 4.78
C VAL A 109 -3.45 -10.99 4.16
N SER A 110 -4.02 -10.11 3.35
CA SER A 110 -5.34 -10.24 2.75
C SER A 110 -5.29 -11.06 1.46
N ALA A 111 -5.91 -12.25 1.49
CA ALA A 111 -6.04 -13.08 0.29
C ALA A 111 -6.80 -12.36 -0.83
N SER A 112 -7.90 -11.66 -0.50
CA SER A 112 -8.71 -10.92 -1.50
C SER A 112 -7.95 -9.75 -2.12
N ALA A 113 -7.08 -9.08 -1.37
CA ALA A 113 -6.23 -8.02 -1.90
C ALA A 113 -5.21 -8.61 -2.89
N LEU A 114 -4.58 -9.73 -2.55
CA LEU A 114 -3.63 -10.42 -3.44
C LEU A 114 -4.30 -10.96 -4.71
N GLU A 115 -5.52 -11.52 -4.61
CA GLU A 115 -6.29 -11.93 -5.79
C GLU A 115 -6.56 -10.74 -6.73
N SER A 116 -6.89 -9.59 -6.17
CA SER A 116 -7.06 -8.35 -6.95
C SER A 116 -5.75 -7.88 -7.57
N ALA A 117 -4.64 -7.98 -6.84
CA ALA A 117 -3.30 -7.64 -7.32
C ALA A 117 -2.87 -8.56 -8.48
N GLU A 118 -3.11 -9.88 -8.38
CA GLU A 118 -2.85 -10.84 -9.45
C GLU A 118 -3.69 -10.56 -10.70
N LYS A 119 -5.01 -10.27 -10.54
CA LYS A 119 -5.87 -9.87 -11.65
C LYS A 119 -5.35 -8.62 -12.34
N ASN A 120 -4.91 -7.63 -11.56
CA ASN A 120 -4.32 -6.41 -12.10
C ASN A 120 -2.98 -6.68 -12.82
N ALA A 121 -2.14 -7.57 -12.29
CA ALA A 121 -0.89 -7.97 -12.95
C ALA A 121 -1.16 -8.66 -14.30
N ASN A 122 -2.08 -9.61 -14.33
CA ASN A 122 -2.49 -10.30 -15.55
C ASN A 122 -3.06 -9.32 -16.60
N ARG A 123 -3.92 -8.40 -16.18
CA ARG A 123 -4.51 -7.37 -17.05
C ARG A 123 -3.47 -6.49 -17.73
N ASN A 124 -2.33 -6.28 -17.09
CA ASN A 124 -1.24 -5.45 -17.59
C ASN A 124 -0.06 -6.25 -18.21
N GLY A 125 -0.14 -7.59 -18.28
CA GLY A 125 0.93 -8.45 -18.78
C GLY A 125 2.19 -8.43 -17.91
N LEU A 126 2.05 -8.24 -16.60
CA LEU A 126 3.15 -8.13 -15.64
C LEU A 126 3.27 -9.31 -14.66
N GLN A 127 2.42 -10.34 -14.81
CA GLN A 127 2.34 -11.48 -13.90
C GLN A 127 3.66 -12.25 -13.76
N GLU A 128 4.45 -12.35 -14.83
CA GLU A 128 5.74 -13.07 -14.81
C GLU A 128 6.83 -12.34 -14.01
N LYS A 129 6.60 -11.06 -13.70
CA LYS A 129 7.56 -10.22 -12.95
C LYS A 129 7.23 -10.09 -11.48
N ILE A 130 6.06 -10.58 -11.05
CA ILE A 130 5.58 -10.36 -9.69
C ILE A 130 5.23 -11.70 -9.05
N SER A 131 5.79 -11.98 -7.89
CA SER A 131 5.35 -13.06 -7.01
C SER A 131 4.47 -12.49 -5.90
N PHE A 132 3.31 -13.09 -5.69
CA PHE A 132 2.38 -12.70 -4.63
C PHE A 132 2.51 -13.64 -3.45
N VAL A 133 2.70 -13.09 -2.25
CA VAL A 133 2.96 -13.86 -1.03
C VAL A 133 1.97 -13.44 0.05
N ARG A 134 1.19 -14.38 0.57
CA ARG A 134 0.30 -14.14 1.69
C ARG A 134 1.03 -14.40 2.99
N GLU A 135 1.52 -13.34 3.63
CA GLU A 135 2.26 -13.42 4.89
C GLU A 135 2.12 -12.09 5.66
N ASP A 136 2.26 -12.14 6.98
CA ASP A 136 2.44 -10.92 7.78
C ASP A 136 3.83 -10.35 7.52
N VAL A 137 3.91 -9.03 7.32
CA VAL A 137 5.18 -8.37 6.97
C VAL A 137 6.19 -8.42 8.11
N PHE A 138 5.74 -8.37 9.37
CA PHE A 138 6.64 -8.50 10.52
C PHE A 138 7.26 -9.89 10.58
N ASP A 139 6.43 -10.93 10.41
CA ASP A 139 6.88 -12.33 10.39
C ASP A 139 7.84 -12.59 9.22
N LEU A 140 7.53 -12.06 8.04
CA LEU A 140 8.39 -12.15 6.86
C LEU A 140 9.77 -11.52 7.12
N LEU A 141 9.79 -10.28 7.64
CA LEU A 141 11.04 -9.56 7.88
C LEU A 141 11.88 -10.26 8.97
N ASP A 142 11.24 -10.76 10.04
CA ASP A 142 11.91 -11.55 11.08
C ASP A 142 12.53 -12.84 10.53
N ARG A 143 11.79 -13.54 9.65
CA ARG A 143 12.29 -14.75 9.00
C ARG A 143 13.47 -14.45 8.08
N LEU A 144 13.40 -13.40 7.26
CA LEU A 144 14.48 -13.00 6.36
C LEU A 144 15.74 -12.58 7.14
N GLU A 145 15.56 -11.90 8.29
CA GLU A 145 16.68 -11.54 9.18
C GLU A 145 17.32 -12.78 9.80
N ALA A 146 16.52 -13.71 10.33
CA ALA A 146 16.99 -14.96 10.92
C ALA A 146 17.75 -15.84 9.90
N GLU A 147 17.27 -15.91 8.67
CA GLU A 147 17.89 -16.63 7.56
C GLU A 147 19.13 -15.88 7.00
N LYS A 148 19.41 -14.67 7.46
CA LYS A 148 20.44 -13.76 6.93
C LYS A 148 20.29 -13.53 5.41
N ARG A 149 19.05 -13.59 4.91
CA ARG A 149 18.74 -13.39 3.50
C ARG A 149 18.65 -11.91 3.18
N LYS A 150 19.61 -11.46 2.40
CA LYS A 150 19.62 -10.11 1.81
C LYS A 150 19.52 -10.25 0.30
N THR A 151 18.31 -10.31 -0.20
CA THR A 151 18.04 -10.50 -1.63
C THR A 151 17.38 -9.27 -2.28
N TYR A 152 16.84 -8.38 -1.45
CA TYR A 152 16.16 -7.19 -1.93
C TYR A 152 17.09 -5.98 -1.90
N ASP A 153 17.15 -5.29 -3.01
CA ASP A 153 17.87 -4.02 -3.15
C ASP A 153 16.94 -2.80 -3.19
N PHE A 154 15.64 -3.05 -3.14
CA PHE A 154 14.63 -2.04 -2.91
C PHE A 154 13.47 -2.60 -2.08
N ILE A 155 13.14 -1.95 -0.96
CA ILE A 155 12.00 -2.32 -0.11
C ILE A 155 11.03 -1.14 -0.04
N ILE A 156 9.75 -1.42 -0.18
CA ILE A 156 8.65 -0.47 -0.05
C ILE A 156 7.83 -0.88 1.18
N LEU A 157 7.62 0.06 2.09
CA LEU A 157 6.77 -0.09 3.28
C LEU A 157 5.64 0.93 3.22
N ASP A 158 4.43 0.46 2.92
CA ASP A 158 3.20 1.27 3.01
C ASP A 158 2.19 0.61 3.97
N PRO A 159 2.56 0.50 5.27
CA PRO A 159 1.75 -0.20 6.25
C PRO A 159 0.45 0.56 6.56
N PRO A 160 -0.58 -0.14 7.08
CA PRO A 160 -1.77 0.50 7.60
C PRO A 160 -1.43 1.44 8.77
N ALA A 161 -2.33 2.37 9.09
CA ALA A 161 -2.14 3.28 10.21
C ALA A 161 -2.06 2.51 11.54
N PHE A 162 -0.92 2.57 12.20
CA PHE A 162 -0.72 1.96 13.53
C PHE A 162 -1.40 2.75 14.64
N THR A 163 -1.87 3.99 14.38
CA THR A 163 -2.65 4.76 15.34
C THR A 163 -3.80 5.49 14.66
N LYS A 164 -4.93 5.54 15.37
CA LYS A 164 -6.12 6.32 15.00
C LYS A 164 -6.45 7.40 16.04
N SER A 165 -5.62 7.54 17.07
CA SER A 165 -5.84 8.51 18.17
C SER A 165 -4.52 9.05 18.71
N GLY A 166 -4.54 10.24 19.30
CA GLY A 166 -3.37 10.81 19.96
C GLY A 166 -2.87 9.97 21.15
N ALA A 167 -3.75 9.24 21.84
CA ALA A 167 -3.39 8.41 22.97
C ALA A 167 -2.52 7.20 22.63
N THR A 168 -2.53 6.74 21.36
CA THR A 168 -1.80 5.55 20.91
C THR A 168 -0.57 5.89 20.06
N VAL A 169 -0.17 7.16 19.99
CA VAL A 169 0.98 7.61 19.16
C VAL A 169 2.28 6.95 19.59
N ALA A 170 2.54 6.80 20.91
CA ALA A 170 3.77 6.18 21.40
C ALA A 170 3.89 4.71 20.95
N ALA A 171 2.80 3.94 21.05
CA ALA A 171 2.76 2.55 20.59
C ALA A 171 2.96 2.46 19.06
N ALA A 172 2.29 3.35 18.31
CA ALA A 172 2.44 3.42 16.86
C ALA A 172 3.86 3.80 16.43
N TYR A 173 4.49 4.73 17.15
CA TYR A 173 5.88 5.09 16.93
C TYR A 173 6.81 3.87 17.06
N GLY A 174 6.60 3.05 18.11
CA GLY A 174 7.32 1.79 18.29
C GLY A 174 7.13 0.83 17.10
N GLY A 175 5.89 0.62 16.66
CA GLY A 175 5.58 -0.24 15.52
C GLY A 175 6.21 0.24 14.21
N TYR A 176 6.12 1.55 13.90
CA TYR A 176 6.79 2.12 12.73
C TYR A 176 8.32 1.99 12.83
N LYS A 177 8.90 2.21 14.03
CA LYS A 177 10.33 2.08 14.23
C LYS A 177 10.79 0.63 14.01
N ASP A 178 10.08 -0.33 14.57
CA ASP A 178 10.40 -1.76 14.46
C ASP A 178 10.37 -2.24 13.01
N ILE A 179 9.27 -2.01 12.27
CA ILE A 179 9.16 -2.47 10.89
C ILE A 179 10.22 -1.83 9.98
N ASN A 180 10.55 -0.54 10.19
CA ASN A 180 11.58 0.13 9.43
C ASN A 180 12.98 -0.38 9.77
N ALA A 181 13.29 -0.65 11.04
CA ALA A 181 14.56 -1.22 11.46
C ALA A 181 14.75 -2.63 10.87
N LYS A 182 13.73 -3.49 10.93
CA LYS A 182 13.73 -4.83 10.32
C LYS A 182 13.97 -4.76 8.82
N ALA A 183 13.24 -3.90 8.10
CA ALA A 183 13.44 -3.72 6.66
C ALA A 183 14.88 -3.27 6.32
N MET A 184 15.45 -2.34 7.11
CA MET A 184 16.83 -1.88 6.91
C MET A 184 17.85 -2.99 7.14
N ARG A 185 17.62 -3.94 8.08
CA ARG A 185 18.52 -5.06 8.34
C ARG A 185 18.54 -6.09 7.20
N VAL A 186 17.39 -6.31 6.53
CA VAL A 186 17.28 -7.27 5.42
C VAL A 186 17.57 -6.66 4.05
N LEU A 187 17.62 -5.34 3.95
CA LEU A 187 17.96 -4.63 2.73
C LEU A 187 19.43 -4.82 2.37
N LEU A 188 19.73 -4.99 1.09
CA LEU A 188 21.10 -4.99 0.58
C LEU A 188 21.79 -3.65 0.83
N ARG A 189 23.10 -3.70 1.08
CA ARG A 189 23.90 -2.48 1.27
C ARG A 189 23.87 -1.62 0.02
N GLY A 190 23.54 -0.35 0.18
CA GLY A 190 23.35 0.58 -0.94
C GLY A 190 21.97 0.49 -1.60
N GLY A 191 21.08 -0.34 -1.06
CA GLY A 191 19.69 -0.44 -1.51
C GLY A 191 18.83 0.74 -1.10
N TYR A 192 17.60 0.76 -1.58
CA TYR A 192 16.63 1.83 -1.35
C TYR A 192 15.50 1.37 -0.43
N LEU A 193 15.06 2.26 0.44
CA LEU A 193 13.87 2.09 1.27
C LEU A 193 12.89 3.22 0.96
N ALA A 194 11.72 2.89 0.41
CA ALA A 194 10.57 3.78 0.36
C ALA A 194 9.65 3.44 1.53
N THR A 195 9.37 4.38 2.40
CA THR A 195 8.53 4.14 3.58
C THR A 195 7.50 5.23 3.75
N CYS A 196 6.28 4.82 4.07
CA CYS A 196 5.11 5.68 4.18
C CYS A 196 4.48 5.60 5.57
N SER A 197 3.72 6.62 5.92
CA SER A 197 2.79 6.60 7.05
C SER A 197 1.50 7.30 6.65
N CYS A 198 0.38 6.61 6.78
CA CYS A 198 -0.95 7.17 6.60
C CYS A 198 -1.57 7.68 7.91
N SER A 199 -0.82 7.72 9.01
CA SER A 199 -1.30 8.21 10.30
C SER A 199 -1.19 9.72 10.41
N HIS A 200 -2.33 10.41 10.60
CA HIS A 200 -2.37 11.86 10.84
C HIS A 200 -1.51 12.31 12.04
N PHE A 201 -1.43 11.47 13.08
CA PHE A 201 -0.67 11.76 14.29
C PHE A 201 0.84 11.53 14.16
N MET A 202 1.28 10.88 13.08
CA MET A 202 2.69 10.72 12.74
C MET A 202 3.14 11.90 11.88
N THR A 203 3.46 13.02 12.53
CA THR A 203 3.92 14.22 11.81
C THR A 203 5.21 13.96 11.03
N PRO A 204 5.51 14.70 9.95
CA PRO A 204 6.75 14.54 9.18
C PRO A 204 8.02 14.60 10.06
N ALA A 205 8.08 15.52 11.01
CA ALA A 205 9.22 15.65 11.93
C ALA A 205 9.38 14.39 12.83
N LEU A 206 8.25 13.87 13.35
CA LEU A 206 8.24 12.67 14.16
C LEU A 206 8.64 11.44 13.33
N PHE A 207 8.17 11.34 12.10
CA PHE A 207 8.50 10.25 11.17
C PHE A 207 9.99 10.24 10.82
N VAL A 208 10.58 11.40 10.50
CA VAL A 208 12.02 11.52 10.23
C VAL A 208 12.85 11.16 11.46
N ARG A 209 12.42 11.59 12.66
CA ARG A 209 13.09 11.20 13.92
C ARG A 209 13.03 9.68 14.10
N MET A 210 11.89 9.07 13.92
CA MET A 210 11.68 7.62 14.01
C MET A 210 12.60 6.86 13.04
N LEU A 211 12.73 7.33 11.79
CA LEU A 211 13.61 6.70 10.80
C LEU A 211 15.10 6.78 11.20
N LYS A 212 15.54 7.90 11.80
CA LYS A 212 16.91 8.02 12.32
C LYS A 212 17.18 7.04 13.46
N GLU A 213 16.22 6.88 14.37
CA GLU A 213 16.31 5.93 15.48
C GLU A 213 16.29 4.47 14.96
N ALA A 214 15.43 4.15 13.98
CA ALA A 214 15.40 2.83 13.33
C ALA A 214 16.72 2.51 12.62
N ALA A 215 17.31 3.49 11.92
CA ALA A 215 18.59 3.32 11.25
C ALA A 215 19.75 3.09 12.23
N ALA A 216 19.77 3.82 13.34
CA ALA A 216 20.75 3.61 14.42
C ALA A 216 20.64 2.21 15.01
N GLU A 217 19.41 1.73 15.26
CA GLU A 217 19.13 0.39 15.76
C GLU A 217 19.51 -0.71 14.74
N ALA A 218 19.29 -0.47 13.46
CA ALA A 218 19.70 -1.38 12.38
C ALA A 218 21.20 -1.32 12.06
N GLY A 219 21.95 -0.40 12.64
CA GLY A 219 23.38 -0.23 12.38
C GLY A 219 23.70 0.26 10.96
N VAL A 220 22.77 1.07 10.36
CA VAL A 220 22.92 1.58 9.00
C VAL A 220 22.91 3.11 8.97
N MET A 221 23.48 3.67 7.91
CA MET A 221 23.45 5.10 7.64
C MET A 221 22.47 5.38 6.50
N LEU A 222 21.51 6.27 6.73
CA LEU A 222 20.57 6.74 5.71
C LEU A 222 21.13 7.95 4.97
N ARG A 223 20.87 7.98 3.66
CA ARG A 223 20.99 9.17 2.80
C ARG A 223 19.64 9.44 2.18
N GLN A 224 19.23 10.69 2.21
CA GLN A 224 17.99 11.16 1.60
C GLN A 224 18.30 11.76 0.23
#